data_d72c44c3061b39fb9282b219d2c1ba20
#
_entry.id   d72c44c3061b39fb9282b219d2c1ba20
#
_cell.length_a   1.000
_cell.length_b   1.000
_cell.length_c   1.000
_cell.angle_alpha   90.00
_cell.angle_beta   90.00
_cell.angle_gamma   90.00
#
_symmetry.space_group_name_H-M   'P 1'
#
loop_
_entity.id
_entity.type
_entity.pdbx_description
1 polymer ?
#
loop_
_entity_poly.entity_id
_entity_poly.type
_entity_poly.pdbx_seq_one_letter_code
_entity_poly.pdbx_strand_id
1 'polypeptide(L)'
;MIACNFCPFAAKALAKKSVRYIVIETTDFKTALTTLANEFEFLNSNENIETTFIIFSEGFIDFLQYLNLVDKGERLLTKKNYEGIYQLASFHPQYLFANSNENEASNYTNRSPYPMLHILREDSITKALENFDDPDSIPEKNIAFTKTKGLAYMKMLAEACTK
;
A
#
# COMPACT_ATOMS: atom_id res chain seq x y z
N MET A 1 -2.49 -7.23 8.05
CA MET A 1 -1.39 -6.26 8.14
C MET A 1 -1.03 -5.95 9.60
N ILE A 2 -1.92 -5.36 10.39
CA ILE A 2 -1.65 -4.97 11.78
C ILE A 2 -1.42 -6.18 12.69
N ALA A 3 -2.31 -7.16 12.69
CA ALA A 3 -2.18 -8.35 13.53
C ALA A 3 -0.90 -9.18 13.26
N CYS A 4 -0.32 -9.08 12.05
CA CYS A 4 0.94 -9.70 11.68
C CYS A 4 2.14 -8.76 11.82
N ASN A 5 1.91 -7.50 12.19
CA ASN A 5 2.91 -6.44 12.29
C ASN A 5 3.76 -6.25 11.02
N PHE A 6 3.17 -6.44 9.82
CA PHE A 6 3.85 -6.23 8.54
C PHE A 6 4.24 -4.76 8.32
N CYS A 7 3.42 -3.85 8.84
CA CYS A 7 3.72 -2.43 8.87
C CYS A 7 3.65 -1.96 10.35
N PRO A 8 4.78 -1.74 11.01
CA PRO A 8 4.80 -1.35 12.42
C PRO A 8 4.16 0.01 12.69
N PHE A 9 3.98 0.83 11.64
CA PHE A 9 3.43 2.19 11.74
C PHE A 9 1.90 2.23 11.65
N ALA A 10 1.29 1.21 11.04
CA ALA A 10 -0.14 1.17 10.74
C ALA A 10 -1.02 1.29 11.99
N ALA A 11 -0.63 0.66 13.10
CA ALA A 11 -1.39 0.71 14.35
C ALA A 11 -1.50 2.14 14.91
N LYS A 12 -0.42 2.91 14.85
CA LYS A 12 -0.38 4.31 15.34
C LYS A 12 -1.27 5.21 14.50
N ALA A 13 -1.19 5.13 13.17
CA ALA A 13 -1.99 5.92 12.25
C ALA A 13 -3.50 5.64 12.42
N LEU A 14 -3.87 4.36 12.61
CA LEU A 14 -5.26 3.98 12.88
C LEU A 14 -5.75 4.49 14.23
N ALA A 15 -4.96 4.38 15.31
CA ALA A 15 -5.33 4.87 16.63
C ALA A 15 -5.57 6.40 16.63
N LYS A 16 -4.79 7.14 15.83
CA LYS A 16 -4.94 8.58 15.63
C LYS A 16 -6.08 8.97 14.70
N LYS A 17 -6.72 8.00 14.02
CA LYS A 17 -7.72 8.25 12.96
C LYS A 17 -7.19 9.15 11.85
N SER A 18 -5.90 9.05 11.53
CA SER A 18 -5.20 9.83 10.52
C SER A 18 -5.09 9.12 9.17
N VAL A 19 -5.86 8.07 8.97
CA VAL A 19 -5.95 7.31 7.72
C VAL A 19 -7.21 7.72 6.97
N ARG A 20 -7.05 8.15 5.72
CA ARG A 20 -8.14 8.45 4.79
C ARG A 20 -8.36 7.29 3.82
N TYR A 21 -9.61 7.00 3.51
CA TYR A 21 -10.01 5.98 2.54
C TYR A 21 -10.86 6.61 1.45
N ILE A 22 -10.49 6.41 0.20
CA ILE A 22 -11.22 6.80 -0.99
C ILE A 22 -11.54 5.53 -1.78
N VAL A 23 -12.82 5.26 -2.00
CA VAL A 23 -13.27 4.16 -2.85
C VAL A 23 -13.72 4.75 -4.17
N ILE A 24 -13.22 4.19 -5.28
CA ILE A 24 -13.59 4.61 -6.63
C ILE A 24 -13.91 3.39 -7.50
N GLU A 25 -14.94 3.56 -8.33
CA GLU A 25 -15.40 2.58 -9.31
C GLU A 25 -14.94 3.06 -10.69
N THR A 26 -13.75 2.64 -11.12
CA THR A 26 -13.23 3.05 -12.42
C THR A 26 -12.26 2.04 -13.00
N THR A 27 -12.30 1.89 -14.31
CA THR A 27 -11.30 1.19 -15.13
C THR A 27 -10.43 2.17 -15.93
N ASP A 28 -10.75 3.47 -15.84
CA ASP A 28 -10.11 4.51 -16.64
C ASP A 28 -8.89 5.09 -15.92
N PHE A 29 -7.73 5.03 -16.58
CA PHE A 29 -6.47 5.55 -16.07
C PHE A 29 -6.53 7.06 -15.77
N LYS A 30 -7.21 7.84 -16.61
CA LYS A 30 -7.29 9.29 -16.44
C LYS A 30 -8.02 9.63 -15.14
N THR A 31 -9.14 8.98 -14.89
CA THR A 31 -9.93 9.14 -13.65
C THR A 31 -9.11 8.72 -12.43
N ALA A 32 -8.45 7.55 -12.47
CA ALA A 32 -7.61 7.07 -11.39
C ALA A 32 -6.45 8.04 -11.07
N LEU A 33 -5.74 8.53 -12.10
CA LEU A 33 -4.64 9.47 -11.93
C LEU A 33 -5.11 10.86 -11.49
N THR A 34 -6.29 11.29 -11.92
CA THR A 34 -6.90 12.55 -11.45
C THR A 34 -7.23 12.44 -9.96
N THR A 35 -7.81 11.31 -9.53
CA THR A 35 -8.06 11.06 -8.10
C THR A 35 -6.76 11.06 -7.30
N LEU A 36 -5.71 10.39 -7.80
CA LEU A 36 -4.40 10.39 -7.16
C LEU A 36 -3.83 11.81 -7.01
N ALA A 37 -3.93 12.63 -8.06
CA ALA A 37 -3.47 14.02 -8.01
C ALA A 37 -4.24 14.85 -6.97
N ASN A 38 -5.55 14.68 -6.90
CA ASN A 38 -6.40 15.37 -5.92
C ASN A 38 -6.09 14.94 -4.48
N GLU A 39 -5.74 13.67 -4.26
CA GLU A 39 -5.37 13.16 -2.94
C GLU A 39 -3.99 13.67 -2.50
N PHE A 40 -3.03 13.89 -3.39
CA PHE A 40 -1.79 14.61 -3.03
C PHE A 40 -2.09 16.05 -2.58
N GLU A 41 -2.93 16.77 -3.31
CA GLU A 41 -3.32 18.15 -2.96
C GLU A 41 -4.14 18.20 -1.65
N PHE A 42 -5.01 17.21 -1.45
CA PHE A 42 -5.73 17.06 -0.20
C PHE A 42 -4.78 16.86 0.99
N LEU A 43 -3.82 15.95 0.86
CA LEU A 43 -2.83 15.71 1.90
C LEU A 43 -2.01 16.97 2.19
N ASN A 44 -1.58 17.72 1.19
CA ASN A 44 -0.87 18.99 1.38
C ASN A 44 -1.65 20.00 2.22
N SER A 45 -2.97 20.01 2.08
CA SER A 45 -3.86 20.95 2.79
C SER A 45 -4.35 20.42 4.13
N ASN A 46 -4.07 19.16 4.49
CA ASN A 46 -4.61 18.50 5.69
C ASN A 46 -3.52 17.73 6.44
N GLU A 47 -2.73 18.44 7.24
CA GLU A 47 -1.60 17.85 7.98
C GLU A 47 -2.00 16.81 9.03
N ASN A 48 -3.25 16.83 9.50
CA ASN A 48 -3.79 15.86 10.45
C ASN A 48 -4.08 14.48 9.82
N ILE A 49 -4.08 14.38 8.48
CA ILE A 49 -4.17 13.10 7.75
C ILE A 49 -2.75 12.67 7.35
N GLU A 50 -2.33 11.52 7.87
CA GLU A 50 -0.99 10.99 7.63
C GLU A 50 -0.90 10.23 6.30
N THR A 51 -2.00 9.60 5.88
CA THR A 51 -1.98 8.68 4.73
C THR A 51 -3.34 8.52 4.08
N THR A 52 -3.37 8.23 2.77
CA THR A 52 -4.60 7.93 2.02
C THR A 52 -4.48 6.60 1.31
N PHE A 53 -5.52 5.75 1.42
CA PHE A 53 -5.74 4.60 0.55
C PHE A 53 -6.75 4.96 -0.53
N ILE A 54 -6.37 4.80 -1.80
CA ILE A 54 -7.27 4.82 -2.94
C ILE A 54 -7.57 3.37 -3.30
N ILE A 55 -8.83 2.96 -3.12
CA ILE A 55 -9.32 1.59 -3.27
C ILE A 55 -10.13 1.52 -4.56
N PHE A 56 -9.74 0.65 -5.48
CA PHE A 56 -10.48 0.38 -6.70
C PHE A 56 -11.43 -0.79 -6.47
N SER A 57 -12.71 -0.49 -6.18
CA SER A 57 -13.72 -1.54 -5.94
C SER A 57 -14.12 -2.26 -7.22
N GLU A 58 -14.00 -1.57 -8.35
CA GLU A 58 -14.15 -2.11 -9.71
C GLU A 58 -13.02 -1.59 -10.58
N GLY A 59 -12.41 -2.47 -11.36
CA GLY A 59 -11.30 -2.11 -12.25
C GLY A 59 -9.92 -2.45 -11.71
N PHE A 60 -8.95 -2.42 -12.61
CA PHE A 60 -7.54 -2.76 -12.36
C PHE A 60 -7.33 -4.15 -11.72
N ILE A 61 -8.26 -5.10 -11.98
CA ILE A 61 -8.23 -6.49 -11.49
C ILE A 61 -7.07 -7.27 -12.15
N ASP A 62 -6.76 -6.96 -13.40
CA ASP A 62 -5.58 -7.50 -14.07
C ASP A 62 -4.31 -6.88 -13.46
N PHE A 63 -3.38 -7.73 -13.02
CA PHE A 63 -2.19 -7.28 -12.29
C PHE A 63 -1.24 -6.47 -13.19
N LEU A 64 -1.12 -6.79 -14.48
CA LEU A 64 -0.27 -6.03 -15.40
C LEU A 64 -0.87 -4.65 -15.71
N GLN A 65 -2.20 -4.57 -15.87
CA GLN A 65 -2.90 -3.29 -16.00
C GLN A 65 -2.70 -2.45 -14.74
N TYR A 66 -2.79 -3.07 -13.56
CA TYR A 66 -2.56 -2.39 -12.29
C TYR A 66 -1.10 -1.90 -12.16
N LEU A 67 -0.09 -2.70 -12.54
CA LEU A 67 1.31 -2.26 -12.53
C LEU A 67 1.54 -1.04 -13.46
N ASN A 68 0.85 -0.98 -14.59
CA ASN A 68 0.88 0.20 -15.46
C ASN A 68 0.27 1.44 -14.77
N LEU A 69 -0.78 1.26 -13.94
CA LEU A 69 -1.32 2.35 -13.13
C LEU A 69 -0.30 2.83 -12.09
N VAL A 70 0.38 1.90 -11.41
CA VAL A 70 1.43 2.24 -10.44
C VAL A 70 2.54 3.05 -11.10
N ASP A 71 3.09 2.59 -12.23
CA ASP A 71 4.14 3.30 -12.99
C ASP A 71 3.68 4.73 -13.40
N LYS A 72 2.45 4.87 -13.87
CA LYS A 72 1.89 6.19 -14.20
C LYS A 72 1.69 7.06 -12.95
N GLY A 73 1.35 6.47 -11.82
CA GLY A 73 1.24 7.15 -10.54
C GLY A 73 2.57 7.70 -10.05
N GLU A 74 3.63 6.91 -10.13
CA GLU A 74 5.00 7.33 -9.79
C GLU A 74 5.47 8.49 -10.69
N ARG A 75 5.24 8.39 -12.01
CA ARG A 75 5.54 9.49 -12.94
C ARG A 75 4.73 10.76 -12.63
N LEU A 76 3.49 10.62 -12.19
CA LEU A 76 2.66 11.76 -11.78
C LEU A 76 3.21 12.42 -10.52
N LEU A 77 3.66 11.62 -9.54
CA LEU A 77 4.30 12.08 -8.31
C LEU A 77 5.53 12.93 -8.65
N THR A 78 6.44 12.40 -9.48
CA THR A 78 7.63 13.13 -9.97
C THR A 78 7.24 14.42 -10.71
N LYS A 79 6.28 14.34 -11.64
CA LYS A 79 5.81 15.51 -12.43
C LYS A 79 5.22 16.62 -11.55
N LYS A 80 4.61 16.26 -10.43
CA LYS A 80 4.04 17.19 -9.45
C LYS A 80 5.07 17.70 -8.43
N ASN A 81 6.34 17.31 -8.53
CA ASN A 81 7.41 17.63 -7.58
C ASN A 81 7.13 17.16 -6.15
N TYR A 82 6.55 15.97 -6.01
CA TYR A 82 6.24 15.35 -4.72
C TYR A 82 7.27 14.27 -4.30
N GLU A 83 8.35 14.10 -5.06
CA GLU A 83 9.49 13.25 -4.66
C GLU A 83 10.09 13.77 -3.35
N GLY A 84 10.35 12.86 -2.41
CA GLY A 84 10.82 13.22 -1.07
C GLY A 84 9.71 13.75 -0.13
N ILE A 85 8.49 13.93 -0.61
CA ILE A 85 7.32 14.35 0.18
C ILE A 85 6.36 13.19 0.36
N TYR A 86 6.05 12.49 -0.72
CA TYR A 86 5.15 11.33 -0.73
C TYR A 86 5.82 10.12 -1.38
N GLN A 87 5.40 8.94 -0.93
CA GLN A 87 5.73 7.66 -1.51
C GLN A 87 4.43 6.92 -1.84
N LEU A 88 4.42 6.17 -2.95
CA LEU A 88 3.34 5.25 -3.29
C LEU A 88 3.70 3.83 -2.87
N ALA A 89 2.80 3.17 -2.15
CA ALA A 89 2.85 1.74 -1.93
C ALA A 89 1.68 1.08 -2.67
N SER A 90 1.91 -0.10 -3.20
CA SER A 90 0.99 -0.82 -4.07
C SER A 90 0.49 -2.10 -3.41
N PHE A 91 -0.83 -2.36 -3.50
CA PHE A 91 -1.50 -3.56 -2.99
C PHE A 91 -2.48 -4.09 -4.04
N HIS A 92 -2.48 -5.41 -4.24
CA HIS A 92 -3.33 -6.01 -5.26
C HIS A 92 -3.73 -7.45 -4.85
N PRO A 93 -4.93 -7.95 -5.21
CA PRO A 93 -5.32 -9.33 -4.91
C PRO A 93 -4.34 -10.39 -5.43
N GLN A 94 -3.75 -10.14 -6.58
CA GLN A 94 -2.78 -11.03 -7.24
C GLN A 94 -1.34 -10.50 -7.12
N TYR A 95 -1.02 -9.74 -6.07
CA TYR A 95 0.32 -9.17 -5.93
C TYR A 95 1.40 -10.23 -6.01
N LEU A 96 2.44 -9.92 -6.80
CA LEU A 96 3.59 -10.78 -7.05
C LEU A 96 4.86 -9.93 -7.01
N PHE A 97 5.78 -10.23 -6.10
CA PHE A 97 7.08 -9.57 -6.07
C PHE A 97 7.94 -10.01 -7.26
N ALA A 98 8.82 -9.13 -7.72
CA ALA A 98 9.82 -9.48 -8.71
C ALA A 98 10.64 -10.70 -8.23
N ASN A 99 10.89 -11.64 -9.14
CA ASN A 99 11.62 -12.88 -8.87
C ASN A 99 10.94 -13.84 -7.86
N SER A 100 9.67 -13.64 -7.51
CA SER A 100 8.89 -14.60 -6.73
C SER A 100 7.96 -15.41 -7.64
N ASN A 101 7.36 -16.47 -7.09
CA ASN A 101 6.32 -17.25 -7.74
C ASN A 101 4.98 -17.09 -7.00
N GLU A 102 3.89 -17.44 -7.66
CA GLU A 102 2.53 -17.24 -7.13
C GLU A 102 2.26 -17.93 -5.79
N ASN A 103 3.00 -19.01 -5.50
CA ASN A 103 2.84 -19.79 -4.28
C ASN A 103 3.72 -19.32 -3.13
N GLU A 104 4.48 -18.24 -3.30
CA GLU A 104 5.27 -17.70 -2.19
C GLU A 104 4.40 -16.93 -1.19
N ALA A 105 4.51 -17.34 0.07
CA ALA A 105 3.76 -16.74 1.16
C ALA A 105 4.09 -15.24 1.37
N SER A 106 5.28 -14.80 1.00
CA SER A 106 5.74 -13.41 1.08
C SER A 106 4.90 -12.44 0.24
N ASN A 107 4.33 -12.89 -0.88
CA ASN A 107 3.45 -12.05 -1.71
C ASN A 107 2.23 -11.52 -0.91
N TYR A 108 1.81 -12.25 0.12
CA TYR A 108 0.66 -11.89 0.95
C TYR A 108 0.90 -10.66 1.83
N THR A 109 2.12 -10.19 1.99
CA THR A 109 2.40 -8.91 2.67
C THR A 109 1.79 -7.72 1.90
N ASN A 110 1.66 -7.85 0.57
CA ASN A 110 1.10 -6.83 -0.32
C ASN A 110 -0.20 -7.29 -1.01
N ARG A 111 -0.70 -8.49 -0.72
CA ARG A 111 -2.03 -8.92 -1.20
C ARG A 111 -3.12 -8.25 -0.38
N SER A 112 -4.13 -7.75 -1.08
CA SER A 112 -5.28 -7.03 -0.52
C SER A 112 -6.58 -7.50 -1.18
N PRO A 113 -7.76 -7.28 -0.56
CA PRO A 113 -9.05 -7.64 -1.17
C PRO A 113 -9.34 -6.94 -2.50
N TYR A 114 -8.83 -5.72 -2.65
CA TYR A 114 -8.99 -4.87 -3.83
C TYR A 114 -7.65 -4.33 -4.30
N PRO A 115 -7.49 -3.96 -5.57
CA PRO A 115 -6.36 -3.14 -6.00
C PRO A 115 -6.36 -1.80 -5.23
N MET A 116 -5.22 -1.37 -4.71
CA MET A 116 -5.12 -0.14 -3.92
C MET A 116 -3.82 0.59 -4.21
N LEU A 117 -3.88 1.91 -4.30
CA LEU A 117 -2.73 2.79 -4.16
C LEU A 117 -2.73 3.39 -2.76
N HIS A 118 -1.61 3.35 -2.10
CA HIS A 118 -1.43 3.88 -0.75
C HIS A 118 -0.43 5.02 -0.79
N ILE A 119 -0.89 6.24 -0.50
CA ILE A 119 -0.05 7.43 -0.42
C ILE A 119 0.47 7.56 1.00
N LEU A 120 1.77 7.60 1.16
CA LEU A 120 2.46 7.74 2.44
C LEU A 120 3.24 9.06 2.46
N ARG A 121 3.25 9.77 3.60
CA ARG A 121 4.16 10.90 3.82
C ARG A 121 5.54 10.37 4.18
N GLU A 122 6.58 10.78 3.47
CA GLU A 122 7.95 10.35 3.78
C GLU A 122 8.41 10.82 5.17
N ASP A 123 8.07 12.03 5.56
CA ASP A 123 8.31 12.55 6.91
C ASP A 123 7.72 11.68 8.02
N SER A 124 6.50 11.14 7.81
CA SER A 124 5.85 10.28 8.79
C SER A 124 6.55 8.93 8.89
N ILE A 125 7.02 8.40 7.76
CA ILE A 125 7.82 7.17 7.71
C ILE A 125 9.15 7.40 8.43
N THR A 126 9.88 8.46 8.09
CA THR A 126 11.18 8.80 8.69
C THR A 126 11.08 8.92 10.21
N LYS A 127 10.12 9.71 10.71
CA LYS A 127 9.87 9.87 12.16
C LYS A 127 9.47 8.56 12.85
N ALA A 128 8.81 7.69 12.13
CA ALA A 128 8.43 6.39 12.68
C ALA A 128 9.61 5.42 12.72
N LEU A 129 10.52 5.51 11.74
CA LEU A 129 11.74 4.71 11.66
C LEU A 129 12.81 5.14 12.68
N GLU A 130 12.85 6.41 13.11
CA GLU A 130 13.76 6.90 14.16
C GLU A 130 13.68 6.10 15.48
N ASN A 131 12.54 5.48 15.74
CA ASN A 131 12.31 4.64 16.94
C ASN A 131 12.55 3.15 16.68
N PHE A 132 13.10 2.78 15.54
CA PHE A 132 13.42 1.41 15.17
C PHE A 132 14.93 1.21 15.11
N ASP A 133 15.44 0.24 15.85
CA ASP A 133 16.88 -0.07 15.89
C ASP A 133 17.41 -0.54 14.52
N ASP A 134 16.57 -1.20 13.72
CA ASP A 134 16.95 -1.77 12.42
C ASP A 134 15.74 -1.76 11.44
N PRO A 135 15.46 -0.58 10.83
CA PRO A 135 14.35 -0.43 9.89
C PRO A 135 14.51 -1.28 8.61
N ASP A 136 15.74 -1.46 8.15
CA ASP A 136 16.05 -2.18 6.91
C ASP A 136 15.71 -3.66 7.01
N SER A 137 15.63 -4.21 8.24
CA SER A 137 15.24 -5.60 8.48
C SER A 137 13.72 -5.85 8.40
N ILE A 138 12.87 -4.82 8.28
CA ILE A 138 11.41 -5.01 8.23
C ILE A 138 10.98 -5.93 7.09
N PRO A 139 11.45 -5.76 5.83
CA PRO A 139 11.11 -6.67 4.75
C PRO A 139 11.55 -8.10 5.01
N GLU A 140 12.77 -8.30 5.52
CA GLU A 140 13.30 -9.63 5.83
C GLU A 140 12.52 -10.31 6.96
N LYS A 141 12.16 -9.58 8.01
CA LYS A 141 11.29 -10.07 9.10
C LYS A 141 9.92 -10.48 8.59
N ASN A 142 9.35 -9.71 7.67
CA ASN A 142 8.07 -10.03 7.03
C ASN A 142 8.16 -11.32 6.20
N ILE A 143 9.21 -11.48 5.41
CA ILE A 143 9.47 -12.70 4.62
C ILE A 143 9.64 -13.91 5.56
N ALA A 144 10.45 -13.78 6.61
CA ALA A 144 10.66 -14.85 7.58
C ALA A 144 9.36 -15.25 8.29
N PHE A 145 8.56 -14.27 8.72
CA PHE A 145 7.25 -14.52 9.33
C PHE A 145 6.33 -15.29 8.38
N THR A 146 6.20 -14.84 7.13
CA THR A 146 5.31 -15.49 6.17
C THR A 146 5.77 -16.90 5.82
N LYS A 147 7.07 -17.14 5.70
CA LYS A 147 7.65 -18.49 5.52
C LYS A 147 7.34 -19.40 6.69
N THR A 148 7.51 -18.90 7.93
CA THR A 148 7.24 -19.68 9.17
C THR A 148 5.76 -20.03 9.29
N LYS A 149 4.84 -19.11 8.97
CA LYS A 149 3.39 -19.35 9.02
C LYS A 149 2.89 -20.21 7.86
N GLY A 150 3.56 -20.13 6.73
CA GLY A 150 3.23 -20.89 5.52
C GLY A 150 2.07 -20.33 4.71
N LEU A 151 2.01 -20.78 3.46
CA LEU A 151 1.05 -20.30 2.45
C LEU A 151 -0.42 -20.49 2.88
N ALA A 152 -0.76 -21.63 3.48
CA ALA A 152 -2.14 -21.93 3.89
C ALA A 152 -2.65 -20.92 4.93
N TYR A 153 -1.81 -20.55 5.90
CA TYR A 153 -2.14 -19.55 6.90
C TYR A 153 -2.35 -18.17 6.27
N MET A 154 -1.48 -17.78 5.33
CA MET A 154 -1.58 -16.48 4.66
C MET A 154 -2.84 -16.39 3.79
N LYS A 155 -3.21 -17.48 3.09
CA LYS A 155 -4.49 -17.57 2.34
C LYS A 155 -5.69 -17.38 3.26
N MET A 156 -5.73 -18.10 4.38
CA MET A 156 -6.79 -17.98 5.37
C MET A 156 -6.98 -16.54 5.87
N LEU A 157 -5.88 -15.84 6.15
CA LEU A 157 -5.95 -14.42 6.58
C LEU A 157 -6.48 -13.51 5.47
N ALA A 158 -6.07 -13.72 4.22
CA ALA A 158 -6.56 -12.93 3.09
C ALA A 158 -8.06 -13.15 2.87
N GLU A 159 -8.53 -14.39 2.93
CA GLU A 159 -9.95 -14.75 2.80
C GLU A 159 -10.81 -14.16 3.93
N ALA A 160 -10.26 -14.05 5.15
CA ALA A 160 -10.96 -13.41 6.26
C ALA A 160 -11.17 -11.90 6.07
N CYS A 161 -10.41 -11.26 5.19
CA CYS A 161 -10.56 -9.82 4.86
C CYS A 161 -11.66 -9.56 3.81
N THR A 162 -12.22 -10.60 3.18
CA THR A 162 -13.27 -10.48 2.14
C THR A 162 -14.66 -10.86 2.64
N LYS A 163 -14.79 -11.22 3.88
CA LYS A 163 -16.06 -11.54 4.58
C LYS A 163 -16.50 -10.32 5.38
#